data_08563bb52330aad78c88427e3e73f629
#
_entry.id   08563bb52330aad78c88427e3e73f629
#
_cell.length_a   1.000
_cell.length_b   1.000
_cell.length_c   1.000
_cell.angle_alpha   90.00
_cell.angle_beta   90.00
_cell.angle_gamma   90.00
#
_symmetry.space_group_name_H-M   'P 1'
#
loop_
_entity.id
_entity.type
_entity.pdbx_description
1 polymer ?
#
loop_
_entity_poly.entity_id
_entity_poly.type
_entity_poly.pdbx_seq_one_letter_code
_entity_poly.pdbx_strand_id
1 'polypeptide(L)'
;KRQPNILVILADDLGYSDLGCYGSEIHTPNLDKLAKQGVRFNHFYNTSRSCPTRASLLTGLYQHQAGIGRMTFDDHLPGYRGTLSRNAVTIAEVLKESGYATSMVGKWHIAETPLRKDQREWLAHHVYHETYSDLCHYPVNRGFDTHYGTIYGVVDYFDPFSLVEGEVPVKEVPDGYYITQALSDRAVKEVKEYAKDDKPFFMY
;
A
#
# COMPACT_ATOMS: atom_id res chain seq x y z
N LYS A 1 11.12 -28.15 0.22
CA LYS A 1 11.79 -26.88 -0.20
C LYS A 1 11.24 -25.79 0.68
N ARG A 2 12.09 -24.95 1.26
CA ARG A 2 11.66 -23.78 2.03
C ARG A 2 10.99 -22.80 1.08
N GLN A 3 9.81 -22.29 1.44
CA GLN A 3 9.13 -21.26 0.70
C GLN A 3 9.92 -19.95 0.79
N PRO A 4 10.05 -19.15 -0.30
CA PRO A 4 10.80 -17.90 -0.26
C PRO A 4 10.04 -16.80 0.47
N ASN A 5 10.75 -15.89 1.10
CA ASN A 5 10.19 -14.62 1.51
C ASN A 5 9.88 -13.76 0.29
N ILE A 6 8.79 -13.01 0.34
CA ILE A 6 8.32 -12.16 -0.75
C ILE A 6 8.19 -10.73 -0.23
N LEU A 7 8.97 -9.82 -0.81
CA LEU A 7 8.90 -8.39 -0.52
C LEU A 7 8.53 -7.65 -1.81
N VAL A 8 7.41 -6.96 -1.80
CA VAL A 8 6.96 -6.09 -2.91
C VAL A 8 7.06 -4.64 -2.47
N ILE A 9 7.86 -3.85 -3.15
CA ILE A 9 7.99 -2.41 -2.92
C ILE A 9 7.38 -1.69 -4.13
N LEU A 10 6.27 -1.00 -3.91
CA LEU A 10 5.61 -0.16 -4.90
C LEU A 10 5.89 1.31 -4.60
N ALA A 11 6.70 1.95 -5.43
CA ALA A 11 6.92 3.39 -5.34
C ALA A 11 5.72 4.15 -5.93
N ASP A 12 5.31 5.22 -5.25
CA ASP A 12 4.22 6.10 -5.69
C ASP A 12 4.79 7.25 -6.53
N ASP A 13 4.15 7.55 -7.65
CA ASP A 13 4.52 8.61 -8.58
C ASP A 13 5.99 8.57 -9.07
N LEU A 14 6.60 7.39 -9.13
CA LEU A 14 7.96 7.19 -9.64
C LEU A 14 7.92 6.98 -11.16
N GLY A 15 8.63 7.82 -11.90
CA GLY A 15 8.80 7.69 -13.34
C GLY A 15 9.82 6.61 -13.72
N TYR A 16 9.74 6.13 -14.95
CA TYR A 16 10.65 5.10 -15.49
C TYR A 16 12.13 5.52 -15.36
N SER A 17 12.42 6.79 -15.65
CA SER A 17 13.78 7.32 -15.65
C SER A 17 14.26 7.90 -14.31
N ASP A 18 13.51 7.72 -13.22
CA ASP A 18 13.86 8.29 -11.91
C ASP A 18 14.85 7.42 -11.12
N LEU A 19 15.12 6.22 -11.59
CA LEU A 19 16.14 5.35 -11.00
C LEU A 19 17.48 5.44 -11.75
N GLY A 20 18.59 5.44 -11.02
CA GLY A 20 19.93 5.50 -11.58
C GLY A 20 20.21 4.37 -12.57
N CYS A 21 19.70 3.17 -12.33
CA CYS A 21 19.83 2.03 -13.25
C CYS A 21 19.11 2.21 -14.60
N TYR A 22 18.25 3.21 -14.73
CA TYR A 22 17.58 3.62 -15.97
C TYR A 22 18.08 4.97 -16.51
N GLY A 23 19.14 5.52 -15.92
CA GLY A 23 19.82 6.72 -16.42
C GLY A 23 19.44 8.02 -15.71
N SER A 24 18.83 7.95 -14.53
CA SER A 24 18.56 9.13 -13.71
C SER A 24 19.83 9.77 -13.13
N GLU A 25 19.76 11.08 -12.92
CA GLU A 25 20.69 11.83 -12.08
C GLU A 25 20.44 11.64 -10.57
N ILE A 26 19.28 11.04 -10.20
CA ILE A 26 18.95 10.76 -8.80
C ILE A 26 19.79 9.59 -8.29
N HIS A 27 20.41 9.77 -7.16
CA HIS A 27 21.23 8.75 -6.51
C HIS A 27 20.33 7.67 -5.87
N THR A 28 20.30 6.47 -6.48
CA THR A 28 19.53 5.31 -5.99
C THR A 28 20.41 4.08 -5.79
N PRO A 29 21.49 4.15 -4.96
CA PRO A 29 22.55 3.14 -4.95
C PRO A 29 22.08 1.76 -4.54
N ASN A 30 21.10 1.65 -3.64
CA ASN A 30 20.58 0.38 -3.18
C ASN A 30 19.67 -0.28 -4.25
N LEU A 31 18.85 0.50 -4.93
CA LEU A 31 18.00 0.02 -6.04
C LEU A 31 18.87 -0.34 -7.26
N ASP A 32 19.90 0.44 -7.54
CA ASP A 32 20.87 0.16 -8.60
C ASP A 32 21.65 -1.13 -8.33
N LYS A 33 22.00 -1.39 -7.07
CA LYS A 33 22.63 -2.66 -6.66
C LYS A 33 21.66 -3.83 -6.87
N LEU A 34 20.39 -3.67 -6.48
CA LEU A 34 19.36 -4.69 -6.69
C LEU A 34 19.16 -4.97 -8.18
N ALA A 35 19.11 -3.93 -9.01
CA ALA A 35 18.98 -4.04 -10.47
C ALA A 35 20.18 -4.77 -11.11
N LYS A 36 21.40 -4.60 -10.58
CA LYS A 36 22.60 -5.30 -11.05
C LYS A 36 22.61 -6.78 -10.68
N GLN A 37 21.93 -7.17 -9.61
CA GLN A 37 21.92 -8.54 -9.08
C GLN A 37 20.67 -9.33 -9.49
N GLY A 38 19.66 -8.66 -10.00
CA GLY A 38 18.36 -9.24 -10.36
C GLY A 38 18.01 -9.08 -11.83
N VAL A 39 16.72 -9.21 -12.11
CA VAL A 39 16.14 -8.97 -13.44
C VAL A 39 15.60 -7.56 -13.50
N ARG A 40 15.93 -6.86 -14.58
CA ARG A 40 15.44 -5.52 -14.84
C ARG A 40 14.54 -5.54 -16.08
N PHE A 41 13.29 -5.13 -15.91
CA PHE A 41 12.34 -5.02 -17.00
C PHE A 41 12.40 -3.62 -17.63
N ASN A 42 12.38 -3.55 -18.95
CA ASN A 42 12.29 -2.31 -19.71
C ASN A 42 10.90 -2.09 -20.34
N HIS A 43 10.03 -3.09 -20.28
CA HIS A 43 8.64 -3.03 -20.72
C HIS A 43 7.77 -3.64 -19.60
N PHE A 44 7.45 -2.83 -18.61
CA PHE A 44 6.59 -3.20 -17.49
C PHE A 44 5.51 -2.13 -17.33
N TYR A 45 4.27 -2.50 -17.61
CA TYR A 45 3.16 -1.57 -17.65
C TYR A 45 2.28 -1.71 -16.41
N ASN A 46 1.67 -0.59 -16.01
CA ASN A 46 0.66 -0.52 -14.98
C ASN A 46 -0.61 0.12 -15.54
N THR A 47 -1.58 0.45 -14.69
CA THR A 47 -2.83 1.08 -15.13
C THR A 47 -2.82 2.60 -15.04
N SER A 48 -1.64 3.22 -14.99
CA SER A 48 -1.36 4.66 -15.02
C SER A 48 -1.97 5.49 -13.88
N ARG A 49 -2.60 4.85 -12.90
CA ARG A 49 -3.15 5.49 -11.70
C ARG A 49 -2.92 4.64 -10.46
N SER A 50 -2.81 5.29 -9.32
CA SER A 50 -2.49 4.65 -8.03
C SER A 50 -3.50 3.56 -7.64
N CYS A 51 -4.79 3.88 -7.51
CA CYS A 51 -5.81 2.93 -7.06
C CYS A 51 -5.95 1.72 -8.00
N PRO A 52 -6.14 1.92 -9.32
CA PRO A 52 -6.27 0.81 -10.26
C PRO A 52 -5.03 -0.08 -10.31
N THR A 53 -3.81 0.52 -10.26
CA THR A 53 -2.55 -0.23 -10.25
C THR A 53 -2.43 -1.11 -9.00
N ARG A 54 -2.76 -0.57 -7.81
CA ARG A 54 -2.73 -1.32 -6.55
C ARG A 54 -3.75 -2.45 -6.56
N ALA A 55 -4.97 -2.20 -7.04
CA ALA A 55 -6.00 -3.22 -7.16
C ALA A 55 -5.54 -4.37 -8.09
N SER A 56 -5.02 -4.05 -9.27
CA SER A 56 -4.53 -5.06 -10.22
C SER A 56 -3.33 -5.82 -9.68
N LEU A 57 -2.36 -5.13 -9.05
CA LEU A 57 -1.17 -5.76 -8.48
C LEU A 57 -1.51 -6.73 -7.36
N LEU A 58 -2.41 -6.33 -6.47
CA LEU A 58 -2.76 -7.15 -5.30
C LEU A 58 -3.72 -8.31 -5.61
N THR A 59 -4.44 -8.27 -6.74
CA THR A 59 -5.45 -9.30 -7.07
C THR A 59 -5.13 -10.13 -8.30
N GLY A 60 -4.22 -9.65 -9.17
CA GLY A 60 -3.99 -10.27 -10.48
C GLY A 60 -5.13 -10.08 -11.48
N LEU A 61 -6.13 -9.25 -11.15
CA LEU A 61 -7.30 -8.96 -11.99
C LEU A 61 -7.12 -7.61 -12.71
N TYR A 62 -7.86 -7.40 -13.78
CA TYR A 62 -8.04 -6.05 -14.29
C TYR A 62 -8.76 -5.19 -13.25
N GLN A 63 -8.38 -3.93 -13.15
CA GLN A 63 -8.90 -3.01 -12.15
C GLN A 63 -10.43 -2.88 -12.13
N HIS A 64 -11.09 -2.98 -13.28
CA HIS A 64 -12.55 -2.96 -13.39
C HIS A 64 -13.20 -4.23 -12.80
N GLN A 65 -12.54 -5.39 -12.93
CA GLN A 65 -13.00 -6.64 -12.31
C GLN A 65 -12.81 -6.57 -10.79
N ALA A 66 -11.76 -5.88 -10.35
CA ALA A 66 -11.50 -5.66 -8.93
C ALA A 66 -12.40 -4.57 -8.29
N GLY A 67 -13.22 -3.86 -9.09
CA GLY A 67 -14.12 -2.79 -8.61
C GLY A 67 -13.48 -1.40 -8.54
N ILE A 68 -12.22 -1.25 -8.95
CA ILE A 68 -11.41 0.00 -8.85
C ILE A 68 -11.03 0.48 -10.25
N GLY A 69 -12.00 0.71 -11.12
CA GLY A 69 -11.75 1.17 -12.49
C GLY A 69 -11.21 2.61 -12.58
N ARG A 70 -11.34 3.42 -11.51
CA ARG A 70 -10.91 4.82 -11.45
C ARG A 70 -10.21 5.13 -10.13
N MET A 71 -10.85 5.91 -9.29
CA MET A 71 -10.38 6.28 -7.94
C MET A 71 -11.29 5.64 -6.88
N THR A 72 -11.14 6.05 -5.63
CA THR A 72 -11.89 5.52 -4.48
C THR A 72 -13.26 6.21 -4.29
N PHE A 73 -13.97 6.49 -5.37
CA PHE A 73 -15.34 7.00 -5.36
C PHE A 73 -16.28 5.94 -5.93
N ASP A 74 -17.43 5.75 -5.30
CA ASP A 74 -18.47 4.86 -5.80
C ASP A 74 -19.32 5.56 -6.88
N ASP A 75 -19.13 5.18 -8.13
CA ASP A 75 -19.95 5.62 -9.26
C ASP A 75 -21.19 4.72 -9.45
N HIS A 76 -21.48 3.81 -8.49
CA HIS A 76 -22.59 2.86 -8.51
C HIS A 76 -22.59 1.86 -9.68
N LEU A 77 -21.42 1.67 -10.33
CA LEU A 77 -21.21 0.68 -11.38
C LEU A 77 -20.27 -0.42 -10.89
N PRO A 78 -20.47 -1.69 -11.28
CA PRO A 78 -19.68 -2.81 -10.76
C PRO A 78 -18.16 -2.63 -10.87
N GLY A 79 -17.67 -2.07 -11.99
CA GLY A 79 -16.24 -1.82 -12.20
C GLY A 79 -15.71 -0.54 -11.55
N TYR A 80 -16.55 0.26 -10.90
CA TYR A 80 -16.26 1.61 -10.39
C TYR A 80 -16.85 1.82 -8.99
N ARG A 81 -16.71 0.82 -8.12
CA ARG A 81 -17.23 0.85 -6.75
C ARG A 81 -16.37 1.66 -5.78
N GLY A 82 -15.17 2.07 -6.22
CA GLY A 82 -14.25 2.83 -5.39
C GLY A 82 -13.62 2.04 -4.25
N THR A 83 -14.00 0.79 -4.09
CA THR A 83 -13.48 -0.13 -3.09
C THR A 83 -13.20 -1.50 -3.71
N LEU A 84 -12.23 -2.20 -3.15
CA LEU A 84 -11.84 -3.53 -3.65
C LEU A 84 -13.00 -4.51 -3.46
N SER A 85 -13.43 -5.14 -4.56
CA SER A 85 -14.51 -6.14 -4.54
C SER A 85 -14.19 -7.27 -3.57
N ARG A 86 -15.20 -7.76 -2.85
CA ARG A 86 -15.07 -8.94 -1.99
C ARG A 86 -14.81 -10.23 -2.77
N ASN A 87 -15.16 -10.25 -4.06
CA ASN A 87 -14.87 -11.37 -4.96
C ASN A 87 -13.47 -11.33 -5.55
N ALA A 88 -12.73 -10.23 -5.35
CA ALA A 88 -11.35 -10.07 -5.77
C ALA A 88 -10.43 -10.50 -4.62
N VAL A 89 -9.98 -11.74 -4.64
CA VAL A 89 -9.05 -12.28 -3.65
C VAL A 89 -7.69 -11.62 -3.81
N THR A 90 -7.08 -11.20 -2.70
CA THR A 90 -5.75 -10.59 -2.71
C THR A 90 -4.64 -11.64 -2.63
N ILE A 91 -3.45 -11.28 -3.12
CA ILE A 91 -2.25 -12.11 -2.94
C ILE A 91 -1.95 -12.35 -1.44
N ALA A 92 -2.28 -11.39 -0.57
CA ALA A 92 -2.11 -11.55 0.88
C ALA A 92 -3.04 -12.63 1.44
N GLU A 93 -4.32 -12.65 1.03
CA GLU A 93 -5.27 -13.70 1.41
C GLU A 93 -4.78 -15.09 0.98
N VAL A 94 -4.32 -15.24 -0.27
CA VAL A 94 -3.80 -16.51 -0.80
C VAL A 94 -2.53 -16.96 -0.07
N LEU A 95 -1.60 -16.06 0.16
CA LEU A 95 -0.33 -16.39 0.83
C LEU A 95 -0.53 -16.68 2.31
N LYS A 96 -1.45 -16.00 2.98
CA LYS A 96 -1.82 -16.27 4.37
C LYS A 96 -2.35 -17.70 4.54
N GLU A 97 -3.25 -18.14 3.67
CA GLU A 97 -3.76 -19.52 3.65
C GLU A 97 -2.63 -20.54 3.36
N SER A 98 -1.60 -20.10 2.62
CA SER A 98 -0.41 -20.92 2.33
C SER A 98 0.64 -20.92 3.45
N GLY A 99 0.33 -20.31 4.60
CA GLY A 99 1.17 -20.31 5.80
C GLY A 99 2.16 -19.16 5.90
N TYR A 100 2.07 -18.14 5.05
CA TYR A 100 2.91 -16.95 5.17
C TYR A 100 2.45 -16.05 6.33
N ALA A 101 3.40 -15.39 6.98
CA ALA A 101 3.12 -14.16 7.72
C ALA A 101 2.94 -13.03 6.70
N THR A 102 1.91 -12.20 6.86
CA THR A 102 1.56 -11.18 5.88
C THR A 102 1.56 -9.79 6.49
N SER A 103 2.26 -8.85 5.89
CA SER A 103 2.39 -7.48 6.38
C SER A 103 2.22 -6.46 5.28
N MET A 104 1.61 -5.35 5.64
CA MET A 104 1.53 -4.18 4.78
C MET A 104 2.06 -2.95 5.50
N VAL A 105 3.00 -2.25 4.87
CA VAL A 105 3.54 -0.98 5.37
C VAL A 105 3.41 0.07 4.26
N GLY A 106 2.58 1.09 4.47
CA GLY A 106 2.41 2.18 3.52
C GLY A 106 0.97 2.43 3.08
N LYS A 107 0.83 2.99 1.90
CA LYS A 107 -0.43 3.48 1.32
C LYS A 107 -1.31 2.34 0.81
N TRP A 108 -2.56 2.28 1.31
CA TRP A 108 -3.59 1.34 0.83
C TRP A 108 -4.30 1.84 -0.43
N HIS A 109 -5.08 2.89 -0.33
CA HIS A 109 -5.73 3.61 -1.43
C HIS A 109 -6.62 2.77 -2.36
N ILE A 110 -7.22 1.69 -1.86
CA ILE A 110 -8.19 0.85 -2.57
C ILE A 110 -9.43 0.54 -1.71
N ALA A 111 -9.75 1.47 -0.82
CA ALA A 111 -10.98 1.50 -0.06
C ALA A 111 -11.66 2.86 -0.28
N GLU A 112 -12.96 2.85 -0.48
CA GLU A 112 -13.74 4.07 -0.57
C GLU A 112 -13.55 4.88 0.71
N THR A 113 -13.15 6.13 0.56
CA THR A 113 -13.05 7.06 1.67
C THR A 113 -14.09 8.14 1.45
N PRO A 114 -15.18 8.16 2.24
CA PRO A 114 -16.26 9.12 2.07
C PRO A 114 -15.74 10.54 2.16
N LEU A 115 -15.99 11.33 1.12
CA LEU A 115 -15.67 12.76 1.12
C LEU A 115 -16.61 13.49 2.10
N ARG A 116 -16.03 14.34 2.94
CA ARG A 116 -16.82 15.23 3.77
C ARG A 116 -17.34 16.42 2.94
N LYS A 117 -18.44 17.03 3.42
CA LYS A 117 -19.04 18.19 2.77
C LYS A 117 -18.11 19.39 2.72
N ASP A 118 -17.21 19.54 3.70
CA ASP A 118 -16.21 20.61 3.73
C ASP A 118 -14.82 20.03 3.38
N GLN A 119 -14.30 20.38 2.19
CA GLN A 119 -12.97 19.98 1.75
C GLN A 119 -11.85 20.55 2.64
N ARG A 120 -12.05 21.70 3.28
CA ARG A 120 -11.05 22.28 4.19
C ARG A 120 -10.95 21.45 5.47
N GLU A 121 -12.10 21.06 6.01
CA GLU A 121 -12.16 20.15 7.15
C GLU A 121 -11.57 18.79 6.82
N TRP A 122 -11.76 18.33 5.58
CA TRP A 122 -11.23 17.05 5.10
C TRP A 122 -9.72 17.06 4.90
N LEU A 123 -9.14 18.19 4.50
CA LEU A 123 -7.70 18.41 4.39
C LEU A 123 -7.05 18.77 5.73
N ALA A 124 -7.85 19.07 6.76
CA ALA A 124 -7.34 19.26 8.11
C ALA A 124 -6.97 17.91 8.71
N HIS A 125 -5.71 17.60 8.69
CA HIS A 125 -5.12 16.32 9.12
C HIS A 125 -5.44 15.96 10.57
N HIS A 126 -5.73 16.97 11.38
CA HIS A 126 -6.08 16.85 12.81
C HIS A 126 -7.53 16.40 13.06
N VAL A 127 -8.36 16.27 12.04
CA VAL A 127 -9.74 15.82 12.24
C VAL A 127 -9.75 14.32 12.49
N TYR A 128 -9.87 13.99 13.75
CA TYR A 128 -10.02 12.61 14.20
C TYR A 128 -11.28 11.97 13.65
N HIS A 129 -11.10 10.78 13.09
CA HIS A 129 -12.19 9.91 12.66
C HIS A 129 -12.04 8.56 13.34
N GLU A 130 -13.16 7.98 13.75
CA GLU A 130 -13.16 6.59 14.23
C GLU A 130 -12.74 5.64 13.12
N THR A 131 -13.20 5.89 11.89
CA THR A 131 -12.81 5.13 10.69
C THR A 131 -12.71 6.05 9.48
N TYR A 132 -11.83 5.69 8.53
CA TYR A 132 -11.64 6.43 7.26
C TYR A 132 -12.32 5.75 6.08
N SER A 133 -12.78 4.51 6.26
CA SER A 133 -13.53 3.66 5.34
C SER A 133 -14.25 2.61 6.16
N ASP A 134 -15.10 1.80 5.53
CA ASP A 134 -15.60 0.58 6.18
C ASP A 134 -14.41 -0.34 6.53
N LEU A 135 -14.35 -0.79 7.77
CA LEU A 135 -13.25 -1.61 8.29
C LEU A 135 -13.06 -2.89 7.49
N CYS A 136 -14.11 -3.46 6.93
CA CYS A 136 -14.01 -4.68 6.11
C CYS A 136 -13.15 -4.50 4.83
N HIS A 137 -12.83 -3.26 4.48
CA HIS A 137 -11.96 -2.90 3.35
C HIS A 137 -10.53 -2.54 3.76
N TYR A 138 -10.23 -2.56 5.06
CA TYR A 138 -8.87 -2.30 5.55
C TYR A 138 -7.93 -3.46 5.21
N PRO A 139 -6.62 -3.21 5.09
CA PRO A 139 -5.63 -4.24 4.77
C PRO A 139 -5.72 -5.49 5.66
N VAL A 140 -5.90 -5.30 6.97
CA VAL A 140 -5.99 -6.41 7.93
C VAL A 140 -7.21 -7.31 7.71
N ASN A 141 -8.25 -6.81 7.07
CA ASN A 141 -9.44 -7.58 6.67
C ASN A 141 -9.37 -8.06 5.21
N ARG A 142 -8.22 -7.84 4.56
CA ARG A 142 -7.91 -8.26 3.19
C ARG A 142 -6.60 -9.04 3.12
N GLY A 143 -6.37 -9.88 4.14
CA GLY A 143 -5.33 -10.90 4.18
C GLY A 143 -4.02 -10.50 4.84
N PHE A 144 -3.84 -9.26 5.27
CA PHE A 144 -2.64 -8.85 6.00
C PHE A 144 -2.81 -9.08 7.50
N ASP A 145 -1.81 -9.67 8.15
CA ASP A 145 -1.77 -9.86 9.61
C ASP A 145 -1.50 -8.53 10.32
N THR A 146 -0.68 -7.68 9.70
CA THR A 146 -0.34 -6.34 10.21
C THR A 146 -0.46 -5.28 9.13
N HIS A 147 -0.81 -4.07 9.54
CA HIS A 147 -0.78 -2.88 8.69
C HIS A 147 -0.32 -1.67 9.49
N TYR A 148 0.59 -0.89 8.91
CA TYR A 148 0.92 0.46 9.35
C TYR A 148 1.04 1.36 8.13
N GLY A 149 0.16 2.35 8.01
CA GLY A 149 0.15 3.24 6.86
C GLY A 149 -1.18 3.98 6.69
N THR A 150 -1.39 4.57 5.52
CA THR A 150 -2.55 5.40 5.24
C THR A 150 -3.62 4.65 4.45
N ILE A 151 -4.88 4.83 4.85
CA ILE A 151 -6.03 4.29 4.11
C ILE A 151 -6.28 5.14 2.87
N TYR A 152 -6.24 6.46 3.00
CA TYR A 152 -6.37 7.39 1.90
C TYR A 152 -5.05 7.60 1.15
N GLY A 153 -5.13 8.10 -0.09
CA GLY A 153 -4.00 8.12 -0.99
C GLY A 153 -3.23 9.42 -1.09
N VAL A 154 -3.79 10.52 -0.62
CA VAL A 154 -3.16 11.84 -0.66
C VAL A 154 -3.09 12.39 0.74
N VAL A 155 -1.89 12.50 1.29
CA VAL A 155 -1.67 12.88 2.67
C VAL A 155 -0.49 13.83 2.79
N ASP A 156 -0.46 14.60 3.87
CA ASP A 156 0.72 15.37 4.26
C ASP A 156 1.85 14.43 4.71
N TYR A 157 3.09 14.81 4.45
CA TYR A 157 4.24 13.97 4.82
C TYR A 157 4.58 14.03 6.31
N PHE A 158 4.21 15.11 6.99
CA PHE A 158 4.59 15.38 8.37
C PHE A 158 3.43 15.20 9.35
N ASP A 159 2.18 15.27 8.85
CA ASP A 159 0.95 15.05 9.60
C ASP A 159 -0.06 14.29 8.72
N PRO A 160 0.16 12.99 8.48
CA PRO A 160 -0.59 12.24 7.50
C PRO A 160 -2.02 11.93 7.94
N PHE A 161 -3.00 12.46 7.21
CA PHE A 161 -4.39 12.05 7.31
C PHE A 161 -4.55 10.55 7.09
N SER A 162 -5.48 9.92 7.80
CA SER A 162 -5.81 8.49 7.66
C SER A 162 -4.68 7.50 7.99
N LEU A 163 -3.66 7.93 8.74
CA LEU A 163 -2.66 7.02 9.26
C LEU A 163 -3.29 6.09 10.29
N VAL A 164 -3.07 4.79 10.14
CA VAL A 164 -3.61 3.77 11.03
C VAL A 164 -2.55 2.72 11.38
N GLU A 165 -2.73 2.07 12.52
CA GLU A 165 -2.06 0.81 12.87
C GLU A 165 -3.13 -0.28 13.01
N GLY A 166 -3.12 -1.23 12.08
CA GLY A 166 -4.22 -2.19 11.93
C GLY A 166 -5.51 -1.49 11.53
N GLU A 167 -6.47 -1.45 12.45
CA GLU A 167 -7.75 -0.74 12.31
C GLU A 167 -7.79 0.57 13.10
N VAL A 168 -6.77 0.81 13.93
CA VAL A 168 -6.77 1.91 14.91
C VAL A 168 -6.14 3.15 14.32
N PRO A 169 -6.87 4.29 14.26
CA PRO A 169 -6.30 5.55 13.82
C PRO A 169 -5.18 6.04 14.72
N VAL A 170 -4.08 6.48 14.11
CA VAL A 170 -3.01 7.21 14.81
C VAL A 170 -3.46 8.65 14.95
N LYS A 171 -3.77 9.07 16.20
CA LYS A 171 -4.36 10.39 16.47
C LYS A 171 -3.35 11.52 16.37
N GLU A 172 -2.13 11.26 16.79
CA GLU A 172 -1.05 12.24 16.85
C GLU A 172 0.25 11.59 16.41
N VAL A 173 1.06 12.36 15.74
CA VAL A 173 2.42 11.98 15.38
C VAL A 173 3.42 12.83 16.14
N PRO A 174 4.62 12.32 16.49
CA PRO A 174 5.61 13.09 17.23
C PRO A 174 6.14 14.27 16.41
N ASP A 175 6.67 15.28 17.12
CA ASP A 175 7.40 16.38 16.48
C ASP A 175 8.52 15.85 15.60
N GLY A 176 8.63 16.40 14.38
CA GLY A 176 9.60 15.96 13.39
C GLY A 176 9.24 14.64 12.69
N TYR A 177 8.01 14.17 12.83
CA TYR A 177 7.53 13.01 12.07
C TYR A 177 7.70 13.23 10.56
N TYR A 178 8.16 12.21 9.87
CA TYR A 178 8.23 12.16 8.42
C TYR A 178 7.80 10.77 7.95
N ILE A 179 6.67 10.68 7.27
CA ILE A 179 6.01 9.42 6.95
C ILE A 179 6.92 8.45 6.19
N THR A 180 7.71 8.92 5.24
CA THR A 180 8.61 8.06 4.47
C THR A 180 9.63 7.36 5.36
N GLN A 181 10.21 8.09 6.34
CA GLN A 181 11.12 7.50 7.32
C GLN A 181 10.40 6.53 8.24
N ALA A 182 9.22 6.91 8.74
CA ALA A 182 8.43 6.07 9.65
C ALA A 182 8.02 4.74 8.99
N LEU A 183 7.60 4.78 7.72
CA LEU A 183 7.29 3.59 6.94
C LEU A 183 8.53 2.72 6.73
N SER A 184 9.67 3.32 6.38
CA SER A 184 10.94 2.61 6.21
C SER A 184 11.38 1.91 7.50
N ASP A 185 11.35 2.63 8.63
CA ASP A 185 11.73 2.09 9.94
C ASP A 185 10.79 0.97 10.37
N ARG A 186 9.49 1.12 10.13
CA ARG A 186 8.49 0.08 10.39
C ARG A 186 8.75 -1.17 9.56
N ALA A 187 8.97 -1.03 8.25
CA ALA A 187 9.26 -2.15 7.37
C ALA A 187 10.54 -2.89 7.78
N VAL A 188 11.61 -2.15 8.08
CA VAL A 188 12.88 -2.72 8.57
C VAL A 188 12.69 -3.46 9.89
N LYS A 189 11.92 -2.90 10.83
CA LYS A 189 11.60 -3.54 12.11
C LYS A 189 10.89 -4.88 11.86
N GLU A 190 9.83 -4.89 11.05
CA GLU A 190 9.05 -6.10 10.80
C GLU A 190 9.85 -7.18 10.05
N VAL A 191 10.67 -6.80 9.05
CA VAL A 191 11.58 -7.75 8.38
C VAL A 191 12.56 -8.38 9.37
N LYS A 192 13.11 -7.59 10.31
CA LYS A 192 13.99 -8.12 11.36
C LYS A 192 13.26 -9.08 12.31
N GLU A 193 11.99 -8.84 12.60
CA GLU A 193 11.18 -9.75 13.42
C GLU A 193 10.90 -11.07 12.66
N TYR A 194 10.45 -10.98 11.41
CA TYR A 194 10.21 -12.17 10.58
C TYR A 194 11.49 -13.00 10.33
N ALA A 195 12.66 -12.35 10.28
CA ALA A 195 13.93 -13.05 10.11
C ALA A 195 14.33 -13.94 11.30
N LYS A 196 13.67 -13.79 12.46
CA LYS A 196 13.89 -14.64 13.64
C LYS A 196 13.12 -15.96 13.59
N ASP A 197 12.15 -16.06 12.68
CA ASP A 197 11.29 -17.23 12.51
C ASP A 197 11.62 -17.96 11.20
N ASP A 198 11.32 -19.26 11.14
CA ASP A 198 11.39 -20.03 9.91
C ASP A 198 10.15 -19.89 9.02
N LYS A 199 9.11 -19.24 9.51
CA LYS A 199 7.89 -18.95 8.76
C LYS A 199 8.19 -17.98 7.61
N PRO A 200 7.81 -18.29 6.36
CA PRO A 200 7.98 -17.35 5.26
C PRO A 200 7.09 -16.14 5.47
N PHE A 201 7.52 -14.98 4.96
CA PHE A 201 6.70 -13.76 5.01
C PHE A 201 6.43 -13.19 3.61
N PHE A 202 5.30 -12.54 3.50
CA PHE A 202 4.93 -11.62 2.42
C PHE A 202 4.78 -10.23 3.00
N MET A 203 5.56 -9.26 2.49
CA MET A 203 5.44 -7.86 2.86
C MET A 203 5.17 -7.01 1.61
N TYR A 204 4.12 -6.18 1.68
CA TYR A 204 3.76 -5.17 0.69
C TYR A 204 3.98 -3.79 1.25
#